data_37e0ff39f784453561ba33248d81b6aa
#
_entry.id   37e0ff39f784453561ba33248d81b6aa
#
_cell.length_a   1.000
_cell.length_b   1.000
_cell.length_c   1.000
_cell.angle_alpha   90.00
_cell.angle_beta   90.00
_cell.angle_gamma   90.00
#
_symmetry.space_group_name_H-M   'P 1'
#
loop_
_entity.id
_entity.type
_entity.pdbx_description
1 polymer ?
#
loop_
_entity_poly.entity_id
_entity_poly.type
_entity_poly.pdbx_seq_one_letter_code
_entity_poly.pdbx_strand_id
1 'polypeptide(L)'
;GVATATICAKLGLECIVYMGAKDIERQELNVFKIETLGASIVPVLSGTATLKDALNEAIRDWVTNVDTSHYIIGSVTGPHPYPTIVRDFNAISGKELKEQSLNQFQALPDMIIACVGGGSNAMGVFHPFIDDETVELIGVEAGGKDGSDIGGASITDGSTGVLHGAKTKILQSKSGNILETNSISAGLDYPGVG
;
A
#
# COMPACT_ATOMS: atom_id res chain seq x y z
N GLY A 1 -7.63 4.95 -3.92
CA GLY A 1 -9.02 5.42 -4.04
C GLY A 1 -9.20 6.33 -5.24
N VAL A 2 -8.48 7.45 -5.35
CA VAL A 2 -8.69 8.45 -6.44
C VAL A 2 -8.51 7.83 -7.83
N ALA A 3 -7.43 7.09 -8.07
CA ALA A 3 -7.18 6.47 -9.38
C ALA A 3 -8.27 5.44 -9.73
N THR A 4 -8.71 4.64 -8.77
CA THR A 4 -9.81 3.68 -8.95
C THR A 4 -11.10 4.40 -9.27
N ALA A 5 -11.46 5.43 -8.49
CA ALA A 5 -12.66 6.24 -8.74
C ALA A 5 -12.64 6.89 -10.14
N THR A 6 -11.47 7.37 -10.59
CA THR A 6 -11.31 7.95 -11.94
C THR A 6 -11.63 6.94 -13.04
N ILE A 7 -11.10 5.72 -12.93
CA ILE A 7 -11.37 4.67 -13.94
C ILE A 7 -12.81 4.19 -13.88
N CYS A 8 -13.38 4.02 -12.68
CA CYS A 8 -14.78 3.64 -12.53
C CYS A 8 -15.72 4.70 -13.13
N ALA A 9 -15.46 5.99 -12.87
CA ALA A 9 -16.23 7.10 -13.48
C ALA A 9 -16.14 7.06 -15.02
N LYS A 10 -14.93 6.83 -15.56
CA LYS A 10 -14.73 6.74 -17.02
C LYS A 10 -15.51 5.57 -17.65
N LEU A 11 -15.60 4.45 -16.95
CA LEU A 11 -16.24 3.23 -17.43
C LEU A 11 -17.72 3.10 -17.05
N GLY A 12 -18.25 4.05 -16.28
CA GLY A 12 -19.64 3.99 -15.78
C GLY A 12 -19.85 2.88 -14.75
N LEU A 13 -18.83 2.53 -13.97
CA LEU A 13 -18.88 1.52 -12.93
C LEU A 13 -19.14 2.15 -11.57
N GLU A 14 -19.92 1.48 -10.74
CA GLU A 14 -20.05 1.83 -9.32
C GLU A 14 -18.71 1.63 -8.61
N CYS A 15 -18.37 2.54 -7.72
CA CYS A 15 -17.12 2.49 -6.96
C CYS A 15 -17.39 2.82 -5.49
N ILE A 16 -17.02 1.89 -4.62
CA ILE A 16 -17.08 2.06 -3.16
C ILE A 16 -15.66 2.03 -2.61
N VAL A 17 -15.31 3.06 -1.83
CA VAL A 17 -13.98 3.20 -1.20
C VAL A 17 -14.14 3.09 0.31
N TYR A 18 -13.63 2.02 0.90
CA TYR A 18 -13.52 1.88 2.36
C TYR A 18 -12.33 2.69 2.85
N MET A 19 -12.54 3.54 3.84
CA MET A 19 -11.51 4.43 4.36
C MET A 19 -11.64 4.59 5.86
N GLY A 20 -10.53 4.46 6.58
CA GLY A 20 -10.52 4.70 8.02
C GLY A 20 -10.94 6.13 8.35
N ALA A 21 -11.75 6.33 9.39
CA ALA A 21 -12.24 7.66 9.74
C ALA A 21 -11.11 8.66 10.01
N LYS A 22 -10.03 8.21 10.66
CA LYS A 22 -8.81 9.05 10.85
C LYS A 22 -8.15 9.41 9.52
N ASP A 23 -8.17 8.51 8.54
CA ASP A 23 -7.59 8.75 7.22
C ASP A 23 -8.47 9.69 6.37
N ILE A 24 -9.79 9.67 6.55
CA ILE A 24 -10.70 10.62 5.92
C ILE A 24 -10.31 12.06 6.29
N GLU A 25 -10.05 12.31 7.57
CA GLU A 25 -9.60 13.62 8.05
C GLU A 25 -8.21 13.99 7.50
N ARG A 26 -7.26 13.06 7.54
CA ARG A 26 -5.88 13.28 7.05
C ARG A 26 -5.79 13.49 5.55
N GLN A 27 -6.76 12.98 4.79
CA GLN A 27 -6.76 12.96 3.32
C GLN A 27 -8.01 13.64 2.71
N GLU A 28 -8.49 14.69 3.33
CA GLU A 28 -9.70 15.43 2.94
C GLU A 28 -9.74 15.78 1.44
N LEU A 29 -8.61 16.21 0.88
CA LEU A 29 -8.51 16.52 -0.55
C LEU A 29 -8.73 15.28 -1.45
N ASN A 30 -8.27 14.11 -1.02
CA ASN A 30 -8.51 12.87 -1.76
C ASN A 30 -9.96 12.42 -1.62
N VAL A 31 -10.56 12.59 -0.45
CA VAL A 31 -11.99 12.36 -0.19
C VAL A 31 -12.83 13.20 -1.16
N PHE A 32 -12.58 14.50 -1.21
CA PHE A 32 -13.27 15.42 -2.13
C PHE A 32 -13.14 14.98 -3.60
N LYS A 33 -11.94 14.56 -4.04
CA LYS A 33 -11.75 14.06 -5.41
C LYS A 33 -12.54 12.79 -5.69
N ILE A 34 -12.55 11.85 -4.76
CA ILE A 34 -13.26 10.58 -4.88
C ILE A 34 -14.77 10.82 -5.03
N GLU A 35 -15.34 11.65 -4.17
CA GLU A 35 -16.77 12.00 -4.21
C GLU A 35 -17.14 12.79 -5.47
N THR A 36 -16.29 13.73 -5.89
CA THR A 36 -16.49 14.49 -7.15
C THR A 36 -16.52 13.57 -8.37
N LEU A 37 -15.78 12.45 -8.34
CA LEU A 37 -15.78 11.43 -9.38
C LEU A 37 -17.00 10.48 -9.29
N GLY A 38 -17.90 10.69 -8.35
CA GLY A 38 -19.12 9.90 -8.19
C GLY A 38 -18.94 8.59 -7.41
N ALA A 39 -17.78 8.35 -6.82
CA ALA A 39 -17.57 7.20 -5.95
C ALA A 39 -18.08 7.47 -4.54
N SER A 40 -18.51 6.43 -3.84
CA SER A 40 -18.97 6.50 -2.45
C SER A 40 -17.83 6.16 -1.50
N ILE A 41 -17.74 6.90 -0.37
CA ILE A 41 -16.80 6.59 0.71
C ILE A 41 -17.58 6.00 1.88
N VAL A 42 -17.10 4.84 2.35
CA VAL A 42 -17.62 4.18 3.55
C VAL A 42 -16.61 4.37 4.68
N PRO A 43 -16.94 5.22 5.68
CA PRO A 43 -16.05 5.45 6.82
C PRO A 43 -15.98 4.21 7.72
N VAL A 44 -14.78 3.77 8.04
CA VAL A 44 -14.52 2.65 8.95
C VAL A 44 -14.14 3.21 10.32
N LEU A 45 -14.98 2.94 11.31
CA LEU A 45 -14.86 3.43 12.69
C LEU A 45 -14.25 2.37 13.63
N SER A 46 -14.22 1.11 13.21
CA SER A 46 -13.75 -0.01 14.03
C SER A 46 -12.21 -0.01 14.17
N GLY A 47 -11.71 -0.65 15.21
CA GLY A 47 -10.29 -0.79 15.46
C GLY A 47 -9.58 0.55 15.67
N THR A 48 -8.50 0.77 14.95
CA THR A 48 -7.75 2.02 14.95
C THR A 48 -8.33 3.09 14.03
N ALA A 49 -9.37 2.74 13.26
CA ALA A 49 -9.99 3.59 12.23
C ALA A 49 -8.98 4.09 11.17
N THR A 50 -8.02 3.23 10.80
CA THR A 50 -6.98 3.50 9.80
C THR A 50 -7.02 2.48 8.66
N LEU A 51 -6.03 2.53 7.77
CA LEU A 51 -5.91 1.68 6.58
C LEU A 51 -6.08 0.18 6.87
N LYS A 52 -5.51 -0.33 7.99
CA LYS A 52 -5.63 -1.75 8.36
C LYS A 52 -7.08 -2.19 8.50
N ASP A 53 -7.88 -1.37 9.17
CA ASP A 53 -9.29 -1.69 9.43
C ASP A 53 -10.15 -1.48 8.18
N ALA A 54 -9.81 -0.48 7.35
CA ALA A 54 -10.44 -0.26 6.05
C ALA A 54 -10.24 -1.47 5.11
N LEU A 55 -9.05 -2.07 5.08
CA LEU A 55 -8.78 -3.30 4.33
C LEU A 55 -9.63 -4.47 4.83
N ASN A 56 -9.78 -4.63 6.15
CA ASN A 56 -10.64 -5.66 6.72
C ASN A 56 -12.09 -5.53 6.25
N GLU A 57 -12.66 -4.31 6.29
CA GLU A 57 -14.03 -4.07 5.86
C GLU A 57 -14.21 -4.28 4.35
N ALA A 58 -13.28 -3.79 3.53
CA ALA A 58 -13.31 -3.99 2.08
C ALA A 58 -13.28 -5.48 1.70
N ILE A 59 -12.40 -6.27 2.35
CA ILE A 59 -12.32 -7.72 2.12
C ILE A 59 -13.61 -8.40 2.57
N ARG A 60 -14.17 -8.01 3.72
CA ARG A 60 -15.40 -8.59 4.27
C ARG A 60 -16.59 -8.32 3.35
N ASP A 61 -16.73 -7.09 2.84
CA ASP A 61 -17.76 -6.75 1.86
C ASP A 61 -17.59 -7.53 0.57
N TRP A 62 -16.36 -7.56 0.02
CA TRP A 62 -16.07 -8.29 -1.21
C TRP A 62 -16.40 -9.79 -1.11
N VAL A 63 -16.00 -10.46 -0.03
CA VAL A 63 -16.30 -11.89 0.17
C VAL A 63 -17.81 -12.13 0.26
N THR A 64 -18.56 -11.20 0.82
CA THR A 64 -20.02 -11.29 0.91
C THR A 64 -20.68 -11.09 -0.44
N ASN A 65 -20.11 -10.25 -1.30
CA ASN A 65 -20.69 -9.83 -2.60
C ASN A 65 -19.83 -10.27 -3.80
N VAL A 66 -19.10 -11.38 -3.69
CA VAL A 66 -18.09 -11.82 -4.67
C VAL A 66 -18.64 -12.00 -6.11
N ASP A 67 -19.88 -12.36 -6.26
CA ASP A 67 -20.51 -12.58 -7.56
C ASP A 67 -20.80 -11.28 -8.34
N THR A 68 -20.85 -10.15 -7.64
CA THR A 68 -21.23 -8.85 -8.22
C THR A 68 -20.19 -7.76 -8.02
N SER A 69 -19.16 -8.02 -7.20
CA SER A 69 -18.16 -7.05 -6.80
C SER A 69 -16.75 -7.52 -7.15
N HIS A 70 -15.90 -6.59 -7.54
CA HIS A 70 -14.49 -6.81 -7.77
C HIS A 70 -13.66 -6.03 -6.75
N TYR A 71 -12.82 -6.74 -5.98
CA TYR A 71 -11.92 -6.13 -5.01
C TYR A 71 -10.66 -5.59 -5.69
N ILE A 72 -10.38 -4.32 -5.48
CA ILE A 72 -9.17 -3.66 -5.97
C ILE A 72 -8.33 -3.19 -4.79
N ILE A 73 -7.09 -3.67 -4.72
CA ILE A 73 -6.07 -3.22 -3.77
C ILE A 73 -4.88 -2.62 -4.53
N GLY A 74 -4.39 -1.48 -4.08
CA GLY A 74 -3.22 -0.81 -4.67
C GLY A 74 -1.90 -1.15 -4.00
N SER A 75 -1.87 -2.12 -3.10
CA SER A 75 -0.67 -2.55 -2.39
C SER A 75 -0.27 -3.98 -2.76
N VAL A 76 1.00 -4.34 -2.56
CA VAL A 76 1.51 -5.72 -2.71
C VAL A 76 1.19 -6.60 -1.50
N THR A 77 0.39 -6.11 -0.56
CA THR A 77 -0.14 -6.86 0.57
C THR A 77 -1.32 -7.75 0.16
N GLY A 78 -1.66 -8.73 0.99
CA GLY A 78 -2.79 -9.61 0.75
C GLY A 78 -2.40 -10.97 0.16
N PRO A 79 -3.40 -11.85 -0.10
CA PRO A 79 -3.15 -13.19 -0.59
C PRO A 79 -2.76 -13.18 -2.08
N HIS A 80 -2.13 -14.29 -2.51
CA HIS A 80 -1.95 -14.51 -3.95
C HIS A 80 -3.32 -14.50 -4.66
N PRO A 81 -3.48 -13.87 -5.83
CA PRO A 81 -2.42 -13.32 -6.71
C PRO A 81 -2.17 -11.80 -6.56
N TYR A 82 -2.77 -11.12 -5.59
CA TYR A 82 -2.68 -9.65 -5.49
C TYR A 82 -1.23 -9.11 -5.44
N PRO A 83 -0.29 -9.66 -4.65
CA PRO A 83 1.09 -9.15 -4.67
C PRO A 83 1.74 -9.21 -6.06
N THR A 84 1.51 -10.29 -6.80
CA THR A 84 2.03 -10.43 -8.16
C THR A 84 1.40 -9.42 -9.12
N ILE A 85 0.08 -9.26 -9.09
CA ILE A 85 -0.64 -8.32 -9.94
C ILE A 85 -0.15 -6.88 -9.68
N VAL A 86 -0.08 -6.48 -8.42
CA VAL A 86 0.33 -5.12 -8.04
C VAL A 86 1.79 -4.88 -8.38
N ARG A 87 2.69 -5.85 -8.14
CA ARG A 87 4.09 -5.78 -8.56
C ARG A 87 4.19 -5.54 -10.06
N ASP A 88 3.55 -6.36 -10.85
CA ASP A 88 3.69 -6.35 -12.31
C ASP A 88 3.16 -5.04 -12.92
N PHE A 89 2.05 -4.52 -12.43
CA PHE A 89 1.55 -3.22 -12.87
C PHE A 89 2.40 -2.05 -12.38
N ASN A 90 2.87 -2.07 -11.14
CA ASN A 90 3.72 -1.00 -10.61
C ASN A 90 5.15 -1.04 -11.19
N ALA A 91 5.62 -2.19 -11.69
CA ALA A 91 6.93 -2.32 -12.31
C ALA A 91 7.13 -1.42 -13.54
N ILE A 92 6.07 -0.84 -14.09
CA ILE A 92 6.18 0.16 -15.16
C ILE A 92 7.07 1.34 -14.73
N SER A 93 6.96 1.79 -13.46
CA SER A 93 7.77 2.88 -12.94
C SER A 93 9.28 2.57 -12.99
N GLY A 94 9.66 1.36 -12.58
CA GLY A 94 11.06 0.93 -12.64
C GLY A 94 11.56 0.69 -14.07
N LYS A 95 10.70 0.16 -14.96
CA LYS A 95 11.04 0.00 -16.38
C LYS A 95 11.31 1.33 -17.06
N GLU A 96 10.42 2.30 -16.87
CA GLU A 96 10.59 3.65 -17.41
C GLU A 96 11.82 4.35 -16.81
N LEU A 97 12.06 4.21 -15.49
CA LEU A 97 13.26 4.73 -14.84
C LEU A 97 14.54 4.18 -15.48
N LYS A 98 14.58 2.87 -15.72
CA LYS A 98 15.73 2.20 -16.34
C LYS A 98 15.99 2.72 -17.76
N GLU A 99 14.95 2.82 -18.57
CA GLU A 99 15.02 3.36 -19.92
C GLU A 99 15.43 4.83 -19.94
N GLN A 100 14.83 5.66 -19.11
CA GLN A 100 15.14 7.09 -19.01
C GLN A 100 16.58 7.33 -18.54
N SER A 101 17.08 6.55 -17.58
CA SER A 101 18.46 6.65 -17.10
C SER A 101 19.46 6.34 -18.23
N LEU A 102 19.23 5.26 -18.95
CA LEU A 102 20.10 4.90 -20.09
C LEU A 102 20.06 5.95 -21.21
N ASN A 103 18.88 6.50 -21.50
CA ASN A 103 18.72 7.51 -22.55
C ASN A 103 19.35 8.86 -22.19
N GLN A 104 19.24 9.28 -20.91
CA GLN A 104 19.68 10.60 -20.47
C GLN A 104 21.15 10.60 -20.01
N PHE A 105 21.57 9.56 -19.30
CA PHE A 105 22.87 9.50 -18.62
C PHE A 105 23.82 8.45 -19.22
N GLN A 106 23.34 7.61 -20.14
CA GLN A 106 24.09 6.50 -20.74
C GLN A 106 24.56 5.48 -19.66
N ALA A 107 23.91 5.47 -18.50
CA ALA A 107 24.24 4.61 -17.37
C ALA A 107 22.98 4.31 -16.53
N LEU A 108 23.01 3.21 -15.78
CA LEU A 108 22.05 2.96 -14.69
C LEU A 108 22.41 3.84 -13.49
N PRO A 109 21.45 4.13 -12.59
CA PRO A 109 21.76 4.81 -11.34
C PRO A 109 22.62 3.93 -10.44
N ASP A 110 23.49 4.52 -9.62
CA ASP A 110 24.26 3.79 -8.61
C ASP A 110 23.36 3.28 -7.48
N MET A 111 22.28 4.03 -7.19
CA MET A 111 21.40 3.75 -6.06
C MET A 111 19.97 4.18 -6.38
N ILE A 112 19.01 3.36 -5.92
CA ILE A 112 17.56 3.70 -5.93
C ILE A 112 17.03 3.65 -4.50
N ILE A 113 16.44 4.75 -4.04
CA ILE A 113 15.86 4.87 -2.70
C ILE A 113 14.33 4.99 -2.84
N ALA A 114 13.59 4.15 -2.11
CA ALA A 114 12.13 4.16 -2.16
C ALA A 114 11.51 4.01 -0.77
N CYS A 115 10.39 4.71 -0.54
CA CYS A 115 9.58 4.55 0.67
C CYS A 115 8.91 3.18 0.69
N VAL A 116 8.89 2.56 1.87
CA VAL A 116 8.24 1.27 2.13
C VAL A 116 7.16 1.44 3.19
N GLY A 117 5.90 1.31 2.78
CA GLY A 117 4.76 1.06 3.65
C GLY A 117 4.30 -0.36 3.44
N GLY A 118 3.17 -0.61 2.73
CA GLY A 118 2.81 -1.93 2.27
C GLY A 118 3.77 -2.52 1.22
N GLY A 119 4.63 -1.72 0.61
CA GLY A 119 5.72 -2.16 -0.26
C GLY A 119 5.50 -1.97 -1.76
N SER A 120 4.32 -1.56 -2.23
CA SER A 120 4.02 -1.47 -3.67
C SER A 120 4.90 -0.47 -4.42
N ASN A 121 5.21 0.67 -3.81
CA ASN A 121 6.09 1.69 -4.38
C ASN A 121 7.52 1.14 -4.60
N ALA A 122 8.11 0.58 -3.54
CA ALA A 122 9.45 -0.01 -3.61
C ALA A 122 9.47 -1.21 -4.56
N MET A 123 8.50 -2.11 -4.46
CA MET A 123 8.42 -3.28 -5.35
C MET A 123 8.32 -2.87 -6.81
N GLY A 124 7.51 -1.85 -7.12
CA GLY A 124 7.35 -1.36 -8.48
C GLY A 124 8.63 -0.79 -9.08
N VAL A 125 9.37 0.00 -8.31
CA VAL A 125 10.61 0.61 -8.81
C VAL A 125 11.81 -0.33 -8.75
N PHE A 126 11.89 -1.22 -7.74
CA PHE A 126 13.03 -2.11 -7.55
C PHE A 126 12.98 -3.33 -8.47
N HIS A 127 11.79 -3.89 -8.73
CA HIS A 127 11.65 -5.16 -9.43
C HIS A 127 12.44 -5.24 -10.76
N PRO A 128 12.41 -4.23 -11.64
CA PRO A 128 13.18 -4.25 -12.87
C PRO A 128 14.71 -4.17 -12.70
N PHE A 129 15.19 -3.86 -11.49
CA PHE A 129 16.61 -3.72 -11.16
C PHE A 129 17.16 -4.85 -10.29
N ILE A 130 16.36 -5.85 -9.93
CA ILE A 130 16.80 -6.93 -9.02
C ILE A 130 18.03 -7.68 -9.55
N ASP A 131 18.13 -7.84 -10.87
CA ASP A 131 19.24 -8.53 -11.52
C ASP A 131 20.43 -7.59 -11.88
N ASP A 132 20.32 -6.29 -11.60
CA ASP A 132 21.39 -5.32 -11.87
C ASP A 132 22.27 -5.18 -10.61
N GLU A 133 23.25 -6.03 -10.45
CA GLU A 133 24.14 -6.10 -9.27
C GLU A 133 24.89 -4.79 -8.95
N THR A 134 24.98 -3.87 -9.92
CA THR A 134 25.63 -2.57 -9.76
C THR A 134 24.71 -1.49 -9.19
N VAL A 135 23.43 -1.77 -9.04
CA VAL A 135 22.44 -0.82 -8.53
C VAL A 135 22.08 -1.16 -7.08
N GLU A 136 22.39 -0.28 -6.17
CA GLU A 136 22.01 -0.44 -4.76
C GLU A 136 20.52 -0.08 -4.57
N LEU A 137 19.74 -0.99 -3.94
CA LEU A 137 18.32 -0.79 -3.69
C LEU A 137 18.07 -0.56 -2.19
N ILE A 138 17.61 0.65 -1.81
CA ILE A 138 17.39 1.05 -0.44
C ILE A 138 15.90 1.32 -0.17
N GLY A 139 15.28 0.49 0.66
CA GLY A 139 13.94 0.71 1.19
C GLY A 139 13.97 1.55 2.47
N VAL A 140 13.14 2.59 2.57
CA VAL A 140 13.04 3.46 3.74
C VAL A 140 11.66 3.31 4.37
N GLU A 141 11.62 2.81 5.59
CA GLU A 141 10.39 2.63 6.39
C GLU A 141 10.15 3.82 7.34
N ALA A 142 8.91 3.96 7.80
CA ALA A 142 8.55 4.96 8.79
C ALA A 142 8.87 4.46 10.21
N GLY A 143 9.86 5.04 10.87
CA GLY A 143 10.36 4.61 12.19
C GLY A 143 9.59 5.09 13.42
N GLY A 144 8.50 5.87 13.27
CA GLY A 144 7.77 6.47 14.39
C GLY A 144 8.40 7.78 14.89
N LYS A 145 7.76 8.41 15.88
CA LYS A 145 8.24 9.63 16.52
C LYS A 145 9.13 9.28 17.70
N ASP A 146 10.35 9.81 17.72
CA ASP A 146 11.26 9.86 18.89
C ASP A 146 11.42 8.55 19.70
N GLY A 147 11.17 7.39 19.07
CA GLY A 147 11.27 6.09 19.74
C GLY A 147 10.15 5.79 20.75
N SER A 148 9.14 6.64 20.86
CA SER A 148 8.00 6.46 21.76
C SER A 148 6.79 5.82 21.08
N ASP A 149 6.63 6.02 19.77
CA ASP A 149 5.54 5.47 18.98
C ASP A 149 6.04 4.33 18.09
N ILE A 150 5.20 3.31 17.88
CA ILE A 150 5.48 2.24 16.94
C ILE A 150 5.20 2.79 15.53
N GLY A 151 6.24 2.93 14.72
CA GLY A 151 6.13 3.31 13.33
C GLY A 151 5.63 2.17 12.44
N GLY A 152 5.64 2.36 11.13
CA GLY A 152 5.30 1.35 10.12
C GLY A 152 6.49 0.51 9.63
N ALA A 153 7.56 0.37 10.43
CA ALA A 153 8.80 -0.31 10.05
C ALA A 153 8.70 -1.84 10.17
N SER A 154 7.84 -2.44 9.35
CA SER A 154 7.52 -3.88 9.45
C SER A 154 8.67 -4.80 9.04
N ILE A 155 9.55 -4.38 8.12
CA ILE A 155 10.71 -5.17 7.71
C ILE A 155 11.75 -5.18 8.83
N THR A 156 12.02 -4.00 9.41
CA THR A 156 13.04 -3.80 10.45
C THR A 156 12.63 -4.40 11.79
N ASP A 157 11.45 -4.04 12.29
CA ASP A 157 11.00 -4.34 13.65
C ASP A 157 9.97 -5.47 13.72
N GLY A 158 9.44 -5.90 12.58
CA GLY A 158 8.39 -6.91 12.51
C GLY A 158 8.90 -8.35 12.67
N SER A 159 7.99 -9.21 13.03
CA SER A 159 8.18 -10.66 13.07
C SER A 159 7.26 -11.37 12.09
N THR A 160 7.57 -12.62 11.73
CA THR A 160 6.73 -13.39 10.81
C THR A 160 5.36 -13.66 11.42
N GLY A 161 4.31 -13.31 10.69
CA GLY A 161 2.93 -13.52 11.09
C GLY A 161 2.00 -13.55 9.89
N VAL A 162 0.69 -13.53 10.14
CA VAL A 162 -0.35 -13.54 9.10
C VAL A 162 -1.23 -12.30 9.25
N LEU A 163 -1.36 -11.53 8.19
CA LEU A 163 -2.23 -10.36 8.12
C LEU A 163 -2.86 -10.28 6.72
N HIS A 164 -4.16 -9.99 6.64
CA HIS A 164 -4.92 -9.85 5.38
C HIS A 164 -4.68 -11.00 4.38
N GLY A 165 -4.58 -12.25 4.89
CA GLY A 165 -4.38 -13.44 4.06
C GLY A 165 -2.95 -13.66 3.53
N ALA A 166 -1.98 -12.88 3.97
CA ALA A 166 -0.56 -13.04 3.64
C ALA A 166 0.26 -13.44 4.86
N LYS A 167 1.22 -14.35 4.67
CA LYS A 167 2.26 -14.66 5.65
C LYS A 167 3.48 -13.79 5.34
N THR A 168 3.75 -12.82 6.19
CA THR A 168 4.79 -11.81 5.95
C THR A 168 5.36 -11.27 7.26
N LYS A 169 6.19 -10.25 7.18
CA LYS A 169 6.66 -9.47 8.33
C LYS A 169 5.56 -8.53 8.79
N ILE A 170 5.19 -8.62 10.06
CA ILE A 170 4.16 -7.79 10.69
C ILE A 170 4.62 -7.28 12.06
N LEU A 171 4.14 -6.10 12.41
CA LEU A 171 4.31 -5.53 13.74
C LEU A 171 3.28 -6.17 14.68
N GLN A 172 3.75 -7.06 15.53
CA GLN A 172 2.91 -7.82 16.46
C GLN A 172 3.56 -7.98 17.82
N SER A 173 2.74 -8.11 18.86
CA SER A 173 3.17 -8.44 20.21
C SER A 173 3.66 -9.90 20.29
N LYS A 174 4.30 -10.26 21.41
CA LYS A 174 4.69 -11.65 21.70
C LYS A 174 3.50 -12.63 21.71
N SER A 175 2.29 -12.14 21.97
CA SER A 175 1.05 -12.93 21.92
C SER A 175 0.41 -12.99 20.54
N GLY A 176 1.01 -12.37 19.50
CA GLY A 176 0.50 -12.40 18.14
C GLY A 176 -0.54 -11.30 17.81
N ASN A 177 -0.82 -10.40 18.75
CA ASN A 177 -1.73 -9.28 18.48
C ASN A 177 -1.03 -8.24 17.61
N ILE A 178 -1.70 -7.79 16.56
CA ILE A 178 -1.21 -6.71 15.70
C ILE A 178 -1.08 -5.43 16.52
N LEU A 179 0.08 -4.80 16.43
CA LEU A 179 0.35 -3.53 17.11
C LEU A 179 -0.28 -2.37 16.34
N GLU A 180 -0.70 -1.36 17.09
CA GLU A 180 -1.15 -0.09 16.52
C GLU A 180 0.07 0.69 16.05
N THR A 181 0.06 1.09 14.78
CA THR A 181 1.11 1.90 14.17
C THR A 181 0.71 3.36 14.11
N ASN A 182 1.68 4.26 14.08
CA ASN A 182 1.46 5.68 13.96
C ASN A 182 2.49 6.29 13.00
N SER A 183 2.02 6.87 11.90
CA SER A 183 2.86 7.61 10.96
C SER A 183 2.18 8.90 10.55
N ILE A 184 2.97 9.96 10.35
CA ILE A 184 2.47 11.22 9.76
C ILE A 184 1.92 10.97 8.34
N SER A 185 2.58 10.08 7.59
CA SER A 185 2.10 9.64 6.28
C SER A 185 1.08 8.52 6.43
N ALA A 186 -0.17 8.77 6.07
CA ALA A 186 -1.21 7.74 6.04
C ALA A 186 -0.84 6.53 5.16
N GLY A 187 -0.08 6.76 4.08
CA GLY A 187 0.39 5.68 3.18
C GLY A 187 1.51 4.81 3.77
N LEU A 188 2.15 5.25 4.87
CA LEU A 188 3.18 4.51 5.60
C LEU A 188 2.69 4.05 6.99
N ASP A 189 1.39 4.18 7.26
CA ASP A 189 0.75 3.80 8.52
C ASP A 189 0.08 2.43 8.37
N TYR A 190 0.91 1.38 8.30
CA TYR A 190 0.47 0.01 8.11
C TYR A 190 1.38 -0.97 8.85
N PRO A 191 0.84 -1.91 9.62
CA PRO A 191 1.63 -2.81 10.48
C PRO A 191 2.16 -4.04 9.77
N GLY A 192 2.28 -4.03 8.46
CA GLY A 192 2.77 -5.16 7.67
C GLY A 192 3.41 -4.72 6.35
N VAL A 193 4.00 -5.67 5.65
CA VAL A 193 4.60 -5.48 4.32
C VAL A 193 4.21 -6.63 3.40
N GLY A 194 4.17 -6.39 2.08
CA GLY A 194 3.85 -7.41 1.09
C GLY A 194 5.01 -8.31 0.71
#